data_4b949754d74253af4921f7ccc8a50ec1
#
_entry.id   4b949754d74253af4921f7ccc8a50ec1
#
_cell.length_a   1.000
_cell.length_b   1.000
_cell.length_c   1.000
_cell.angle_alpha   90.00
_cell.angle_beta   90.00
_cell.angle_gamma   90.00
#
_symmetry.space_group_name_H-M   'P 1'
#
loop_
_entity.id
_entity.type
_entity.pdbx_description
1 polymer ?
#
loop_
_entity_poly.entity_id
_entity_poly.type
_entity_poly.pdbx_seq_one_letter_code
_entity_poly.pdbx_strand_id
1 'polypeptide(L)'
;ISREVILPGRFKRVYVDEGYGRVFIGGKQLYELDPTNKKYLSNVHHGDRISRQLELHENMTLITCSGTIGKVALVGKHWENWTANQHIIRILPASEDIAGYLNIFLASDYGKVLITRFTYGSVVDEIDDNHVRQIAIPLLKNHTVQKKINDLALEANEKRYQAYLLEQEALQIMDRDVIYAKK
;
A
#
# COMPACT_ATOMS: atom_id res chain seq x y z
N ILE A 1 4.07 17.83 -3.33
CA ILE A 1 3.28 17.00 -2.43
C ILE A 1 3.73 15.54 -2.43
N SER A 2 4.15 15.00 -3.57
CA SER A 2 4.81 13.70 -3.68
C SER A 2 6.26 13.88 -4.12
N ARG A 3 7.15 13.05 -3.59
CA ARG A 3 8.55 12.96 -4.01
C ARG A 3 8.65 12.12 -5.28
N GLU A 4 7.91 11.03 -5.33
CA GLU A 4 7.94 10.09 -6.44
C GLU A 4 6.57 9.40 -6.62
N VAL A 5 6.26 9.02 -7.86
CA VAL A 5 5.12 8.17 -8.22
C VAL A 5 5.66 7.05 -9.09
N ILE A 6 5.49 5.80 -8.68
CA ILE A 6 6.11 4.62 -9.30
C ILE A 6 5.03 3.66 -9.78
N LEU A 7 5.08 3.30 -11.05
CA LEU A 7 4.34 2.17 -11.63
C LEU A 7 5.34 1.19 -12.22
N PRO A 8 5.54 0.01 -11.62
CA PRO A 8 6.47 -0.97 -12.14
C PRO A 8 6.01 -1.57 -13.47
N GLY A 9 6.95 -1.78 -14.38
CA GLY A 9 6.69 -2.53 -15.60
C GLY A 9 6.34 -4.00 -15.33
N ARG A 10 5.65 -4.64 -16.30
CA ARG A 10 5.33 -6.07 -16.24
C ARG A 10 6.61 -6.91 -16.20
N PHE A 11 6.61 -7.99 -15.43
CA PHE A 11 7.74 -8.92 -15.33
C PHE A 11 7.28 -10.34 -15.01
N LYS A 12 8.12 -11.34 -15.37
CA LYS A 12 7.92 -12.74 -14.97
C LYS A 12 8.28 -12.88 -13.49
N ARG A 13 7.38 -13.42 -12.70
CA ARG A 13 7.55 -13.56 -11.25
C ARG A 13 8.13 -14.91 -10.91
N VAL A 14 9.11 -14.93 -10.02
CA VAL A 14 9.66 -16.15 -9.41
C VAL A 14 9.27 -16.10 -7.94
N TYR A 15 8.39 -17.01 -7.53
CA TYR A 15 7.97 -17.16 -6.15
C TYR A 15 8.83 -18.21 -5.44
N VAL A 16 8.99 -18.02 -4.16
CA VAL A 16 9.76 -18.88 -3.26
C VAL A 16 8.99 -19.09 -1.96
N ASP A 17 9.47 -19.99 -1.11
CA ASP A 17 8.91 -20.21 0.22
C ASP A 17 9.23 -19.04 1.16
N GLU A 18 8.50 -18.98 2.27
CA GLU A 18 8.71 -18.03 3.34
C GLU A 18 10.17 -18.05 3.81
N GLY A 19 10.75 -16.88 4.08
CA GLY A 19 12.14 -16.71 4.47
C GLY A 19 13.14 -16.55 3.30
N TYR A 20 12.78 -16.94 2.06
CA TYR A 20 13.64 -16.78 0.88
C TYR A 20 13.25 -15.63 -0.03
N GLY A 21 12.19 -14.94 0.29
CA GLY A 21 11.68 -13.80 -0.48
C GLY A 21 10.96 -12.77 0.38
N ARG A 22 10.45 -11.75 -0.27
CA ARG A 22 9.62 -10.71 0.36
C ARG A 22 8.14 -10.95 0.07
N VAL A 23 7.28 -10.64 1.04
CA VAL A 23 5.83 -10.69 0.85
C VAL A 23 5.44 -9.86 -0.37
N PHE A 24 4.62 -10.43 -1.24
CA PHE A 24 4.20 -9.82 -2.50
C PHE A 24 2.68 -9.76 -2.57
N ILE A 25 2.13 -8.55 -2.38
CA ILE A 25 0.69 -8.30 -2.35
C ILE A 25 0.14 -7.83 -3.70
N GLY A 26 -1.13 -8.07 -3.90
CA GLY A 26 -1.92 -7.60 -5.03
C GLY A 26 -3.07 -6.69 -4.61
N GLY A 27 -3.75 -6.09 -5.59
CA GLY A 27 -4.84 -5.15 -5.34
C GLY A 27 -6.04 -5.72 -4.56
N LYS A 28 -6.22 -7.05 -4.53
CA LYS A 28 -7.26 -7.68 -3.72
C LYS A 28 -6.97 -7.57 -2.22
N GLN A 29 -5.69 -7.65 -1.87
CA GLN A 29 -5.20 -7.68 -0.48
C GLN A 29 -5.00 -6.27 0.12
N LEU A 30 -5.19 -5.22 -0.66
CA LEU A 30 -4.83 -3.85 -0.26
C LEU A 30 -5.55 -3.32 1.00
N TYR A 31 -6.71 -3.89 1.32
CA TYR A 31 -7.49 -3.53 2.52
C TYR A 31 -7.44 -4.58 3.64
N GLU A 32 -6.74 -5.69 3.41
CA GLU A 32 -6.55 -6.71 4.44
C GLU A 32 -5.50 -6.22 5.44
N LEU A 33 -5.76 -6.42 6.73
CA LEU A 33 -4.82 -6.06 7.77
C LEU A 33 -3.60 -6.98 7.72
N ASP A 34 -3.84 -8.29 7.70
CA ASP A 34 -2.82 -9.31 7.48
C ASP A 34 -3.31 -10.33 6.42
N PRO A 35 -2.80 -10.25 5.17
CA PRO A 35 -3.20 -11.19 4.12
C PRO A 35 -2.90 -12.65 4.47
N THR A 36 -3.93 -13.50 4.43
CA THR A 36 -3.81 -14.92 4.80
C THR A 36 -3.02 -15.76 3.80
N ASN A 37 -3.10 -15.42 2.50
CA ASN A 37 -2.42 -16.16 1.43
C ASN A 37 -1.23 -15.37 0.90
N LYS A 38 -0.21 -15.19 1.73
CA LYS A 38 1.01 -14.47 1.36
C LYS A 38 1.78 -15.24 0.29
N LYS A 39 2.24 -14.54 -0.74
CA LYS A 39 3.21 -15.04 -1.71
C LYS A 39 4.53 -14.33 -1.45
N TYR A 40 5.63 -15.03 -1.70
CA TYR A 40 6.96 -14.48 -1.45
C TYR A 40 7.71 -14.36 -2.78
N LEU A 41 8.08 -13.13 -3.15
CA LEU A 41 8.85 -12.84 -4.36
C LEU A 41 10.34 -13.06 -4.08
N SER A 42 11.00 -13.84 -4.92
CA SER A 42 12.42 -14.19 -4.74
C SER A 42 13.34 -12.96 -4.68
N ASN A 43 14.09 -12.82 -3.60
CA ASN A 43 15.13 -11.79 -3.47
C ASN A 43 16.28 -12.01 -4.46
N VAL A 44 16.65 -13.26 -4.74
CA VAL A 44 17.75 -13.59 -5.65
C VAL A 44 17.44 -13.18 -7.08
N HIS A 45 16.21 -13.44 -7.55
CA HIS A 45 15.84 -13.18 -8.93
C HIS A 45 15.36 -11.74 -9.17
N HIS A 46 14.93 -11.03 -8.12
CA HIS A 46 14.25 -9.73 -8.25
C HIS A 46 14.82 -8.63 -7.36
N GLY A 47 15.96 -8.84 -6.69
CA GLY A 47 16.53 -7.90 -5.71
C GLY A 47 16.61 -6.46 -6.22
N ASP A 48 17.19 -6.24 -7.40
CA ASP A 48 17.30 -4.90 -8.01
C ASP A 48 15.94 -4.26 -8.31
N ARG A 49 14.99 -5.07 -8.76
CA ARG A 49 13.63 -4.59 -9.06
C ARG A 49 12.86 -4.30 -7.78
N ILE A 50 13.03 -5.14 -6.77
CA ILE A 50 12.43 -4.94 -5.45
C ILE A 50 12.85 -3.58 -4.92
N SER A 51 14.14 -3.34 -4.77
CA SER A 51 14.66 -2.10 -4.19
C SER A 51 14.29 -0.84 -4.97
N ARG A 52 14.17 -0.93 -6.30
CA ARG A 52 13.90 0.25 -7.15
C ARG A 52 12.43 0.54 -7.37
N GLN A 53 11.56 -0.48 -7.38
CA GLN A 53 10.20 -0.32 -7.90
C GLN A 53 9.11 -1.00 -7.09
N LEU A 54 9.41 -2.10 -6.37
CA LEU A 54 8.37 -2.94 -5.78
C LEU A 54 8.22 -2.78 -4.29
N GLU A 55 9.26 -2.36 -3.61
CA GLU A 55 9.33 -2.24 -2.16
C GLU A 55 8.31 -1.22 -1.62
N LEU A 56 7.75 -1.56 -0.49
CA LEU A 56 6.83 -0.71 0.24
C LEU A 56 7.54 -0.12 1.45
N HIS A 57 7.32 1.15 1.69
CA HIS A 57 7.79 1.86 2.88
C HIS A 57 6.60 2.49 3.60
N GLU A 58 6.68 2.56 4.90
CA GLU A 58 5.67 3.19 5.74
C GLU A 58 5.26 4.57 5.19
N ASN A 59 3.99 4.87 5.29
CA ASN A 59 3.40 6.12 4.81
C ASN A 59 3.40 6.35 3.29
N MET A 60 3.81 5.37 2.47
CA MET A 60 3.48 5.41 1.05
C MET A 60 1.97 5.29 0.83
N THR A 61 1.45 6.02 -0.15
CA THR A 61 0.08 5.81 -0.65
C THR A 61 0.09 4.85 -1.83
N LEU A 62 -0.76 3.84 -1.78
CA LEU A 62 -0.94 2.83 -2.82
C LEU A 62 -2.27 3.06 -3.55
N ILE A 63 -2.26 2.94 -4.88
CA ILE A 63 -3.47 3.04 -5.72
C ILE A 63 -3.53 1.84 -6.66
N THR A 64 -4.64 1.11 -6.67
CA THR A 64 -4.84 0.09 -7.72
C THR A 64 -5.07 0.75 -9.07
N CYS A 65 -4.35 0.28 -10.10
CA CYS A 65 -4.34 0.88 -11.43
C CYS A 65 -4.83 -0.05 -12.55
N SER A 66 -5.25 -1.26 -12.25
CA SER A 66 -5.76 -2.21 -13.25
C SER A 66 -6.85 -3.10 -12.64
N GLY A 67 -7.89 -3.35 -13.41
CA GLY A 67 -9.09 -4.07 -12.99
C GLY A 67 -9.97 -3.20 -12.08
N THR A 68 -9.96 -3.43 -10.77
CA THR A 68 -10.64 -2.53 -9.83
C THR A 68 -9.74 -1.32 -9.56
N ILE A 69 -9.95 -0.24 -10.29
CA ILE A 69 -9.18 1.01 -10.18
C ILE A 69 -9.63 1.82 -8.95
N GLY A 70 -8.68 2.55 -8.36
CA GLY A 70 -8.96 3.59 -7.37
C GLY A 70 -9.16 3.08 -5.94
N LYS A 71 -8.76 1.84 -5.63
CA LYS A 71 -8.55 1.49 -4.22
C LYS A 71 -7.32 2.23 -3.74
N VAL A 72 -7.45 2.95 -2.63
CA VAL A 72 -6.36 3.75 -2.03
C VAL A 72 -6.09 3.24 -0.63
N ALA A 73 -4.82 2.98 -0.31
CA ALA A 73 -4.40 2.57 1.02
C ALA A 73 -3.10 3.25 1.44
N LEU A 74 -2.93 3.47 2.74
CA LEU A 74 -1.69 3.93 3.34
C LEU A 74 -0.89 2.72 3.83
N VAL A 75 0.39 2.65 3.49
CA VAL A 75 1.28 1.58 3.96
C VAL A 75 1.52 1.72 5.45
N GLY A 76 1.16 0.68 6.21
CA GLY A 76 1.42 0.61 7.64
C GLY A 76 2.79 -0.01 7.95
N LYS A 77 3.27 0.14 9.20
CA LYS A 77 4.57 -0.39 9.66
C LYS A 77 4.75 -1.88 9.40
N HIS A 78 3.68 -2.69 9.56
CA HIS A 78 3.75 -4.14 9.32
C HIS A 78 3.95 -4.52 7.85
N TRP A 79 3.79 -3.58 6.93
CA TRP A 79 4.06 -3.77 5.50
C TRP A 79 5.43 -3.19 5.08
N GLU A 80 6.20 -2.65 6.02
CA GLU A 80 7.56 -2.18 5.72
C GLU A 80 8.39 -3.30 5.11
N ASN A 81 9.10 -3.01 4.02
CA ASN A 81 9.88 -3.98 3.23
C ASN A 81 9.07 -5.08 2.53
N TRP A 82 7.74 -5.08 2.57
CA TRP A 82 6.95 -5.91 1.66
C TRP A 82 7.06 -5.38 0.23
N THR A 83 6.46 -6.08 -0.70
CA THR A 83 6.41 -5.68 -2.09
C THR A 83 4.98 -5.72 -2.61
N ALA A 84 4.64 -4.86 -3.54
CA ALA A 84 3.36 -4.89 -4.22
C ALA A 84 3.54 -5.16 -5.72
N ASN A 85 2.51 -5.66 -6.38
CA ASN A 85 2.56 -6.03 -7.78
C ASN A 85 2.53 -4.81 -8.73
N GLN A 86 2.69 -5.05 -10.02
CA GLN A 86 2.70 -4.02 -11.08
C GLN A 86 1.32 -3.39 -11.36
N HIS A 87 0.25 -3.84 -10.70
CA HIS A 87 -1.09 -3.26 -10.82
C HIS A 87 -1.41 -2.31 -9.65
N ILE A 88 -0.38 -1.89 -8.93
CA ILE A 88 -0.47 -0.94 -7.83
C ILE A 88 0.54 0.18 -8.08
N ILE A 89 0.07 1.41 -8.20
CA ILE A 89 0.89 2.62 -8.21
C ILE A 89 1.28 2.94 -6.76
N ARG A 90 2.53 3.31 -6.56
CA ARG A 90 3.10 3.75 -5.29
C ARG A 90 3.37 5.23 -5.36
N ILE A 91 2.93 5.96 -4.35
CA ILE A 91 3.22 7.38 -4.20
C ILE A 91 4.05 7.56 -2.94
N LEU A 92 5.30 7.97 -3.12
CA LEU A 92 6.16 8.38 -2.03
C LEU A 92 5.85 9.84 -1.68
N PRO A 93 5.36 10.14 -0.47
CA PRO A 93 5.07 11.52 -0.08
C PRO A 93 6.35 12.35 0.01
N ALA A 94 6.23 13.67 -0.15
CA ALA A 94 7.37 14.58 -0.05
C ALA A 94 7.94 14.64 1.39
N SER A 95 7.06 14.49 2.38
CA SER A 95 7.40 14.39 3.81
C SER A 95 6.26 13.70 4.56
N GLU A 96 6.52 13.32 5.81
CA GLU A 96 5.51 12.76 6.70
C GLU A 96 4.39 13.75 7.01
N ASP A 97 4.68 15.06 7.05
CA ASP A 97 3.71 16.13 7.30
C ASP A 97 2.59 16.22 6.27
N ILE A 98 2.72 15.53 5.13
CA ILE A 98 1.73 15.54 4.04
C ILE A 98 1.23 14.15 3.66
N ALA A 99 1.84 13.09 4.18
CA ALA A 99 1.57 11.71 3.79
C ALA A 99 0.12 11.30 4.05
N GLY A 100 -0.37 11.56 5.25
CA GLY A 100 -1.74 11.26 5.65
C GLY A 100 -2.76 12.10 4.90
N TYR A 101 -2.49 13.41 4.71
CA TYR A 101 -3.36 14.30 3.94
C TYR A 101 -3.49 13.85 2.49
N LEU A 102 -2.37 13.54 1.84
CA LEU A 102 -2.32 13.01 0.47
C LEU A 102 -3.18 11.75 0.34
N ASN A 103 -3.00 10.80 1.26
CA ASN A 103 -3.74 9.55 1.25
C ASN A 103 -5.26 9.79 1.41
N ILE A 104 -5.68 10.54 2.43
CA ILE A 104 -7.10 10.81 2.70
C ILE A 104 -7.76 11.56 1.54
N PHE A 105 -7.06 12.53 0.94
CA PHE A 105 -7.61 13.23 -0.24
C PHE A 105 -7.87 12.24 -1.38
N LEU A 106 -6.90 11.39 -1.73
CA LEU A 106 -7.05 10.42 -2.81
C LEU A 106 -8.08 9.32 -2.48
N ALA A 107 -8.22 8.94 -1.21
CA ALA A 107 -9.21 7.96 -0.74
C ALA A 107 -10.63 8.52 -0.65
N SER A 108 -10.81 9.85 -0.66
CA SER A 108 -12.14 10.49 -0.64
C SER A 108 -12.92 10.20 -1.93
N ASP A 109 -14.23 10.36 -1.89
CA ASP A 109 -15.07 10.19 -3.10
C ASP A 109 -14.66 11.15 -4.22
N TYR A 110 -14.24 12.37 -3.87
CA TYR A 110 -13.72 13.33 -4.84
C TYR A 110 -12.38 12.85 -5.44
N GLY A 111 -11.46 12.37 -4.61
CA GLY A 111 -10.20 11.80 -5.07
C GLY A 111 -10.39 10.60 -5.99
N LYS A 112 -11.33 9.71 -5.66
CA LYS A 112 -11.69 8.57 -6.53
C LYS A 112 -12.19 9.02 -7.89
N VAL A 113 -13.05 10.04 -7.97
CA VAL A 113 -13.51 10.59 -9.25
C VAL A 113 -12.32 11.13 -10.06
N LEU A 114 -11.37 11.82 -9.42
CA LEU A 114 -10.17 12.32 -10.09
C LEU A 114 -9.26 11.21 -10.60
N ILE A 115 -9.15 10.09 -9.89
CA ILE A 115 -8.39 8.92 -10.31
C ILE A 115 -9.08 8.23 -11.49
N THR A 116 -10.38 7.94 -11.36
CA THR A 116 -11.11 7.13 -12.33
C THR A 116 -11.44 7.87 -13.63
N ARG A 117 -11.42 9.22 -13.64
CA ARG A 117 -11.64 10.00 -14.89
C ARG A 117 -10.64 9.69 -16.00
N PHE A 118 -9.49 9.13 -15.67
CA PHE A 118 -8.44 8.78 -16.64
C PHE A 118 -8.53 7.32 -17.10
N THR A 119 -9.54 6.58 -16.65
CA THR A 119 -9.69 5.17 -17.00
C THR A 119 -9.74 4.97 -18.50
N TYR A 120 -8.94 4.06 -19.01
CA TYR A 120 -8.89 3.61 -20.39
C TYR A 120 -8.80 2.08 -20.44
N GLY A 121 -8.94 1.50 -21.61
CA GLY A 121 -8.88 0.07 -21.84
C GLY A 121 -10.19 -0.49 -22.42
N SER A 122 -10.09 -1.44 -23.33
CA SER A 122 -11.27 -2.05 -23.98
C SER A 122 -11.70 -3.37 -23.34
N VAL A 123 -10.79 -4.05 -22.62
CA VAL A 123 -11.02 -5.35 -21.98
C VAL A 123 -10.82 -5.27 -20.47
N VAL A 124 -9.79 -4.54 -20.04
CA VAL A 124 -9.50 -4.30 -18.63
C VAL A 124 -9.26 -2.82 -18.44
N ASP A 125 -9.97 -2.22 -17.51
CA ASP A 125 -9.77 -0.83 -17.13
C ASP A 125 -8.37 -0.63 -16.55
N GLU A 126 -7.66 0.39 -17.03
CA GLU A 126 -6.31 0.73 -16.59
C GLU A 126 -6.15 2.26 -16.42
N ILE A 127 -5.26 2.64 -15.53
CA ILE A 127 -4.64 3.96 -15.42
C ILE A 127 -3.14 3.78 -15.23
N ASP A 128 -2.35 4.81 -15.50
CA ASP A 128 -0.90 4.79 -15.29
C ASP A 128 -0.41 5.88 -14.31
N ASP A 129 0.88 5.92 -14.05
CA ASP A 129 1.49 6.89 -13.14
C ASP A 129 1.44 8.32 -13.70
N ASN A 130 1.44 8.51 -15.02
CA ASN A 130 1.29 9.84 -15.61
C ASN A 130 -0.09 10.42 -15.36
N HIS A 131 -1.14 9.59 -15.37
CA HIS A 131 -2.48 10.01 -15.00
C HIS A 131 -2.55 10.44 -13.53
N VAL A 132 -1.93 9.67 -12.63
CA VAL A 132 -1.89 10.03 -11.20
C VAL A 132 -1.09 11.31 -10.96
N ARG A 133 0.02 11.53 -11.67
CA ARG A 133 0.81 12.77 -11.59
C ARG A 133 0.03 14.03 -11.98
N GLN A 134 -1.01 13.90 -12.80
CA GLN A 134 -1.86 15.01 -13.24
C GLN A 134 -2.96 15.37 -12.23
N ILE A 135 -3.14 14.59 -11.16
CA ILE A 135 -4.16 14.88 -10.14
C ILE A 135 -3.71 16.08 -9.32
N ALA A 136 -4.44 17.18 -9.46
CA ALA A 136 -4.22 18.36 -8.65
C ALA A 136 -4.76 18.14 -7.23
N ILE A 137 -3.89 18.18 -6.24
CA ILE A 137 -4.24 18.03 -4.82
C ILE A 137 -4.23 19.43 -4.19
N PRO A 138 -5.36 19.93 -3.67
CA PRO A 138 -5.43 21.25 -3.08
C PRO A 138 -4.61 21.29 -1.78
N LEU A 139 -3.74 22.28 -1.66
CA LEU A 139 -3.12 22.62 -0.39
C LEU A 139 -3.96 23.69 0.30
N LEU A 140 -4.29 23.44 1.55
CA LEU A 140 -5.16 24.35 2.30
C LEU A 140 -4.36 25.59 2.75
N LYS A 141 -4.97 26.78 2.62
CA LYS A 141 -4.43 28.00 3.21
C LYS A 141 -4.37 27.90 4.74
N ASN A 142 -5.30 27.18 5.35
CA ASN A 142 -5.30 26.88 6.77
C ASN A 142 -4.43 25.64 7.04
N HIS A 143 -3.15 25.87 7.30
CA HIS A 143 -2.18 24.81 7.60
C HIS A 143 -2.54 23.99 8.84
N THR A 144 -3.22 24.56 9.82
CA THR A 144 -3.65 23.85 11.03
C THR A 144 -4.69 22.78 10.69
N VAL A 145 -5.63 23.08 9.82
CA VAL A 145 -6.63 22.10 9.37
C VAL A 145 -5.97 21.00 8.53
N GLN A 146 -5.07 21.36 7.61
CA GLN A 146 -4.34 20.38 6.79
C GLN A 146 -3.53 19.44 7.67
N LYS A 147 -2.79 19.99 8.64
CA LYS A 147 -2.00 19.19 9.59
C LYS A 147 -2.91 18.28 10.41
N LYS A 148 -4.04 18.76 10.92
CA LYS A 148 -4.98 17.93 11.67
C LYS A 148 -5.50 16.75 10.86
N ILE A 149 -5.82 16.94 9.58
CA ILE A 149 -6.23 15.84 8.67
C ILE A 149 -5.09 14.84 8.51
N ASN A 150 -3.87 15.33 8.28
CA ASN A 150 -2.67 14.50 8.16
C ASN A 150 -2.47 13.64 9.41
N ASP A 151 -2.43 14.26 10.58
CA ASP A 151 -2.14 13.60 11.84
C ASP A 151 -3.20 12.54 12.19
N LEU A 152 -4.48 12.82 11.95
CA LEU A 152 -5.55 11.84 12.14
C LEU A 152 -5.42 10.62 11.21
N ALA A 153 -4.99 10.83 9.96
CA ALA A 153 -4.75 9.72 9.04
C ALA A 153 -3.57 8.85 9.47
N LEU A 154 -2.47 9.47 9.93
CA LEU A 154 -1.31 8.75 10.45
C LEU A 154 -1.64 8.03 11.76
N GLU A 155 -2.38 8.66 12.66
CA GLU A 155 -2.86 8.01 13.89
C GLU A 155 -3.75 6.79 13.58
N ALA A 156 -4.64 6.90 12.60
CA ALA A 156 -5.46 5.77 12.17
C ALA A 156 -4.61 4.63 11.61
N ASN A 157 -3.53 4.94 10.87
CA ASN A 157 -2.57 3.96 10.36
C ASN A 157 -1.80 3.27 11.50
N GLU A 158 -1.36 4.03 12.51
CA GLU A 158 -0.72 3.47 13.71
C GLU A 158 -1.67 2.55 14.49
N LYS A 159 -2.95 2.92 14.66
CA LYS A 159 -3.94 2.07 15.31
C LYS A 159 -4.18 0.75 14.55
N ARG A 160 -4.11 0.75 13.22
CA ARG A 160 -4.14 -0.47 12.42
C ARG A 160 -2.93 -1.36 12.70
N TYR A 161 -1.75 -0.76 12.83
CA TYR A 161 -0.56 -1.52 13.21
C TYR A 161 -0.68 -2.13 14.60
N GLN A 162 -1.21 -1.39 15.57
CA GLN A 162 -1.47 -1.91 16.92
C GLN A 162 -2.50 -3.07 16.90
N ALA A 163 -3.55 -2.94 16.09
CA ALA A 163 -4.51 -4.02 15.89
C ALA A 163 -3.84 -5.28 15.31
N TYR A 164 -2.98 -5.11 14.32
CA TYR A 164 -2.17 -6.21 13.76
C TYR A 164 -1.35 -6.92 14.84
N LEU A 165 -0.64 -6.18 15.69
CA LEU A 165 0.18 -6.77 16.76
C LEU A 165 -0.65 -7.57 17.76
N LEU A 166 -1.83 -7.05 18.14
CA LEU A 166 -2.75 -7.75 19.05
C LEU A 166 -3.30 -9.03 18.43
N GLU A 167 -3.63 -9.02 17.14
CA GLU A 167 -4.07 -10.23 16.42
C GLU A 167 -2.96 -11.28 16.36
N GLN A 168 -1.71 -10.86 16.08
CA GLN A 168 -0.56 -11.78 16.07
C GLN A 168 -0.29 -12.37 17.44
N GLU A 169 -0.37 -11.59 18.50
CA GLU A 169 -0.22 -12.07 19.89
C GLU A 169 -1.31 -13.09 20.25
N ALA A 170 -2.56 -12.79 19.90
CA ALA A 170 -3.68 -13.70 20.15
C ALA A 170 -3.52 -15.04 19.43
N LEU A 171 -3.08 -15.01 18.15
CA LEU A 171 -2.79 -16.22 17.38
C LEU A 171 -1.64 -17.02 17.98
N GLN A 172 -0.56 -16.36 18.42
CA GLN A 172 0.56 -17.04 19.08
C GLN A 172 0.15 -17.73 20.38
N ILE A 173 -0.71 -17.09 21.20
CA ILE A 173 -1.25 -17.69 22.41
C ILE A 173 -2.12 -18.90 22.06
N MET A 174 -3.00 -18.76 21.05
CA MET A 174 -3.86 -19.86 20.59
C MET A 174 -3.02 -21.07 20.16
N ASP A 175 -1.99 -20.84 19.35
CA ASP A 175 -1.12 -21.92 18.87
C ASP A 175 -0.36 -22.59 20.02
N ARG A 176 0.26 -21.79 20.90
CA ARG A 176 1.10 -22.31 21.99
C ARG A 176 0.30 -23.04 23.07
N ASP A 177 -0.81 -22.44 23.53
CA ASP A 177 -1.51 -22.86 24.75
C ASP A 177 -2.75 -23.72 24.47
N VAL A 178 -3.24 -23.74 23.23
CA VAL A 178 -4.45 -24.51 22.86
C VAL A 178 -4.16 -25.56 21.82
N ILE A 179 -3.59 -25.17 20.66
CA ILE A 179 -3.43 -26.09 19.51
C ILE A 179 -2.27 -27.05 19.75
N TYR A 180 -1.12 -26.53 20.13
CA TYR A 180 0.12 -27.29 20.32
C TYR A 180 0.52 -27.46 21.80
N ALA A 181 -0.41 -27.21 22.73
CA ALA A 181 -0.17 -27.46 24.15
C ALA A 181 0.25 -28.93 24.38
N LYS A 182 1.47 -29.13 24.84
CA LYS A 182 1.92 -30.48 25.27
C LYS A 182 1.05 -30.89 26.47
N LYS A 183 0.31 -31.98 26.33
CA LYS A 183 -0.37 -32.66 27.45
C LYS A 183 0.66 -33.23 28.41
#